data_dc24ab93e277ff5e546aded7a947bb31
#
_entry.id   dc24ab93e277ff5e546aded7a947bb31
#
_cell.length_a   1.000
_cell.length_b   1.000
_cell.length_c   1.000
_cell.angle_alpha   90.00
_cell.angle_beta   90.00
_cell.angle_gamma   90.00
#
_symmetry.space_group_name_H-M   'P 1'
#
loop_
_entity.id
_entity.type
_entity.pdbx_description
1 polymer ?
#
loop_
_entity_poly.entity_id
_entity_poly.type
_entity_poly.pdbx_seq_one_letter_code
_entity_poly.pdbx_strand_id
1 'polypeptide(L)'
;MTVARQKLGRRAESIVAARLERAGWLIVERNARPAGVRGEIDLIAVDRGALVFVEVKARRARSVHGPETPAMAVGARKRTKLRGLAAAWLRGRGYDVPRHRELRFDVVGLRLDDGGRVVSYEHLESAF
;
A
#
# COMPACT_ATOMS: atom_id res chain seq x y z
N MET A 1 14.13 3.30 11.90
CA MET A 1 13.35 2.05 11.68
C MET A 1 14.27 0.84 11.88
N THR A 2 13.82 -0.17 12.58
CA THR A 2 14.61 -1.38 12.83
C THR A 2 14.62 -2.30 11.62
N VAL A 3 15.65 -3.16 11.54
CA VAL A 3 15.75 -4.16 10.47
C VAL A 3 14.54 -5.11 10.49
N ALA A 4 14.06 -5.47 11.69
CA ALA A 4 12.89 -6.34 11.85
C ALA A 4 11.63 -5.70 11.27
N ARG A 5 11.41 -4.40 11.48
CA ARG A 5 10.27 -3.67 10.90
C ARG A 5 10.37 -3.58 9.38
N GLN A 6 11.57 -3.36 8.86
CA GLN A 6 11.79 -3.30 7.42
C GLN A 6 11.47 -4.65 6.76
N LYS A 7 11.91 -5.75 7.37
CA LYS A 7 11.64 -7.10 6.88
C LYS A 7 10.15 -7.41 6.93
N LEU A 8 9.49 -7.04 8.03
CA LEU A 8 8.04 -7.22 8.18
C LEU A 8 7.28 -6.48 7.09
N GLY A 9 7.63 -5.22 6.85
CA GLY A 9 7.01 -4.39 5.84
C GLY A 9 7.19 -4.96 4.44
N ARG A 10 8.42 -5.36 4.08
CA ARG A 10 8.71 -5.94 2.76
C ARG A 10 7.98 -7.27 2.55
N ARG A 11 7.93 -8.08 3.58
CA ARG A 11 7.19 -9.35 3.55
C ARG A 11 5.71 -9.09 3.28
N ALA A 12 5.12 -8.14 4.03
CA ALA A 12 3.73 -7.77 3.88
C ALA A 12 3.42 -7.24 2.47
N GLU A 13 4.25 -6.36 1.95
CA GLU A 13 4.09 -5.82 0.61
C GLU A 13 4.11 -6.92 -0.45
N SER A 14 5.01 -7.90 -0.31
CA SER A 14 5.09 -9.03 -1.23
C SER A 14 3.83 -9.91 -1.16
N ILE A 15 3.31 -10.14 0.03
CA ILE A 15 2.07 -10.90 0.23
C ILE A 15 0.90 -10.18 -0.44
N VAL A 16 0.79 -8.87 -0.21
CA VAL A 16 -0.30 -8.08 -0.80
C VAL A 16 -0.21 -8.08 -2.31
N ALA A 17 0.97 -7.82 -2.87
CA ALA A 17 1.16 -7.82 -4.32
C ALA A 17 0.73 -9.16 -4.93
N ALA A 18 1.13 -10.28 -4.34
CA ALA A 18 0.77 -11.60 -4.83
C ALA A 18 -0.75 -11.85 -4.75
N ARG A 19 -1.40 -11.42 -3.67
CA ARG A 19 -2.86 -11.56 -3.54
C ARG A 19 -3.62 -10.73 -4.57
N LEU A 20 -3.17 -9.50 -4.81
CA LEU A 20 -3.78 -8.61 -5.79
C LEU A 20 -3.63 -9.19 -7.20
N GLU A 21 -2.46 -9.70 -7.53
CA GLU A 21 -2.23 -10.34 -8.84
C GLU A 21 -3.13 -11.56 -9.03
N ARG A 22 -3.29 -12.40 -8.01
CA ARG A 22 -4.21 -13.54 -8.08
C ARG A 22 -5.66 -13.11 -8.24
N ALA A 23 -6.01 -11.94 -7.74
CA ALA A 23 -7.36 -11.36 -7.90
C ALA A 23 -7.55 -10.67 -9.27
N GLY A 24 -6.53 -10.68 -10.12
CA GLY A 24 -6.61 -10.11 -11.46
C GLY A 24 -6.12 -8.67 -11.58
N TRP A 25 -5.53 -8.10 -10.53
CA TRP A 25 -4.97 -6.76 -10.59
C TRP A 25 -3.64 -6.77 -11.34
N LEU A 26 -3.35 -5.68 -12.03
CA LEU A 26 -2.05 -5.47 -12.67
C LEU A 26 -1.20 -4.60 -11.74
N ILE A 27 -0.08 -5.15 -11.24
CA ILE A 27 0.86 -4.37 -10.45
C ILE A 27 1.72 -3.53 -11.39
N VAL A 28 1.65 -2.21 -11.24
CA VAL A 28 2.37 -1.26 -12.09
C VAL A 28 3.76 -0.98 -11.54
N GLU A 29 3.83 -0.72 -10.23
CA GLU A 29 5.11 -0.38 -9.58
C GLU A 29 5.04 -0.72 -8.10
N ARG A 30 6.17 -1.11 -7.54
CA ARG A 30 6.32 -1.37 -6.10
C ARG A 30 7.34 -0.38 -5.54
N ASN A 31 7.10 0.10 -4.33
CA ASN A 31 8.00 1.02 -3.62
C ASN A 31 8.39 2.22 -4.49
N ALA A 32 7.38 2.87 -5.06
CA ALA A 32 7.58 4.01 -5.94
C ALA A 32 8.06 5.23 -5.16
N ARG A 33 9.11 5.89 -5.65
CA ARG A 33 9.70 7.09 -5.04
C ARG A 33 9.68 8.24 -6.03
N PRO A 34 8.58 8.98 -6.12
CA PRO A 34 8.49 10.09 -7.06
C PRO A 34 9.53 11.16 -6.78
N ALA A 35 10.10 11.72 -7.85
CA ALA A 35 11.09 12.77 -7.72
C ALA A 35 10.49 14.03 -7.08
N GLY A 36 11.27 14.72 -6.24
CA GLY A 36 10.87 15.98 -5.63
C GLY A 36 9.99 15.86 -4.40
N VAL A 37 9.59 14.66 -4.02
CA VAL A 37 8.76 14.43 -2.83
C VAL A 37 9.39 13.31 -2.00
N ARG A 38 9.54 13.57 -0.70
CA ARG A 38 10.08 12.55 0.22
C ARG A 38 9.02 11.50 0.53
N GLY A 39 9.41 10.23 0.46
CA GLY A 39 8.56 9.11 0.80
C GLY A 39 8.39 8.14 -0.35
N GLU A 40 7.58 7.12 -0.12
CA GLU A 40 7.30 6.13 -1.15
C GLU A 40 5.85 5.67 -1.11
N ILE A 41 5.38 5.17 -2.24
CA ILE A 41 4.08 4.51 -2.37
C ILE A 41 4.37 3.01 -2.42
N ASP A 42 3.74 2.25 -1.53
CA ASP A 42 4.03 0.83 -1.41
C ASP A 42 3.72 0.04 -2.67
N LEU A 43 2.53 0.22 -3.21
CA LEU A 43 2.11 -0.43 -4.46
C LEU A 43 1.27 0.53 -5.29
N ILE A 44 1.44 0.44 -6.61
CA ILE A 44 0.58 1.12 -7.57
C ILE A 44 0.07 0.03 -8.51
N ALA A 45 -1.24 -0.03 -8.71
CA ALA A 45 -1.85 -1.13 -9.44
C ALA A 45 -3.07 -0.66 -10.22
N VAL A 46 -3.53 -1.50 -11.15
CA VAL A 46 -4.77 -1.26 -11.88
C VAL A 46 -5.78 -2.35 -11.52
N ASP A 47 -6.98 -1.93 -11.14
CA ASP A 47 -8.11 -2.79 -10.85
C ASP A 47 -9.33 -2.28 -11.61
N ARG A 48 -9.75 -2.99 -12.65
CA ARG A 48 -10.98 -2.72 -13.41
C ARG A 48 -11.16 -1.24 -13.81
N GLY A 49 -10.13 -0.63 -14.33
CA GLY A 49 -10.19 0.77 -14.76
C GLY A 49 -9.90 1.79 -13.68
N ALA A 50 -9.60 1.36 -12.47
CA ALA A 50 -9.10 2.23 -11.41
C ALA A 50 -7.58 2.12 -11.33
N LEU A 51 -6.91 3.27 -11.25
CA LEU A 51 -5.49 3.33 -10.91
C LEU A 51 -5.44 3.48 -9.39
N VAL A 52 -4.89 2.48 -8.71
CA VAL A 52 -4.98 2.35 -7.26
C VAL A 52 -3.62 2.55 -6.62
N PHE A 53 -3.56 3.46 -5.67
CA PHE A 53 -2.38 3.68 -4.83
C PHE A 53 -2.64 2.98 -3.51
N VAL A 54 -1.84 1.96 -3.20
CA VAL A 54 -2.08 1.07 -2.06
C VAL A 54 -1.05 1.30 -0.97
N GLU A 55 -1.53 1.61 0.23
CA GLU A 55 -0.72 1.66 1.43
C GLU A 55 -0.84 0.35 2.17
N VAL A 56 0.29 -0.28 2.46
CA VAL A 56 0.33 -1.55 3.18
C VAL A 56 0.76 -1.30 4.63
N LYS A 57 -0.07 -1.75 5.57
CA LYS A 57 0.22 -1.67 7.00
C LYS A 57 0.35 -3.07 7.58
N ALA A 58 1.48 -3.36 8.17
CA ALA A 58 1.75 -4.66 8.76
C ALA A 58 2.05 -4.54 10.24
N ARG A 59 1.56 -5.50 11.01
CA ARG A 59 1.84 -5.64 12.43
C ARG A 59 2.08 -7.10 12.75
N ARG A 60 2.80 -7.34 13.85
CA ARG A 60 2.95 -8.70 14.37
C ARG A 60 1.61 -9.14 14.98
N ALA A 61 1.27 -10.41 14.82
CA ALA A 61 -0.01 -10.95 15.26
C ALA A 61 -0.27 -10.71 16.75
N ARG A 62 0.77 -10.74 17.58
CA ARG A 62 0.65 -10.55 19.03
C ARG A 62 0.86 -9.11 19.51
N SER A 63 0.91 -8.15 18.58
CA SER A 63 0.99 -6.73 18.97
C SER A 63 -0.34 -6.30 19.56
N VAL A 64 -0.30 -5.76 20.78
CA VAL A 64 -1.51 -5.30 21.49
C VAL A 64 -1.61 -3.77 21.52
N HIS A 65 -0.65 -3.08 20.90
CA HIS A 65 -0.61 -1.63 20.88
C HIS A 65 -1.04 -1.09 19.52
N GLY A 66 -1.68 0.07 19.52
CA GLY A 66 -2.10 0.77 18.34
C GLY A 66 -3.57 0.56 17.98
N PRO A 67 -3.99 0.97 16.79
CA PRO A 67 -5.37 0.84 16.34
C PRO A 67 -5.86 -0.62 16.34
N GLU A 68 -7.16 -0.80 16.45
CA GLU A 68 -7.79 -2.11 16.47
C GLU A 68 -7.38 -2.95 15.27
N THR A 69 -7.33 -2.34 14.08
CA THR A 69 -6.83 -3.01 12.87
C THR A 69 -5.65 -2.23 12.29
N PRO A 70 -4.69 -2.90 11.63
CA PRO A 70 -3.57 -2.19 10.99
C PRO A 70 -4.00 -1.15 9.97
N ALA A 71 -5.09 -1.40 9.24
CA ALA A 71 -5.59 -0.47 8.23
C ALA A 71 -6.04 0.85 8.83
N MET A 72 -6.52 0.84 10.09
CA MET A 72 -6.96 2.06 10.79
C MET A 72 -5.79 2.96 11.19
N ALA A 73 -4.55 2.50 11.04
CA ALA A 73 -3.37 3.28 11.39
C ALA A 73 -3.07 4.43 10.42
N VAL A 74 -3.80 4.52 9.29
CA VAL A 74 -3.55 5.56 8.28
C VAL A 74 -4.33 6.82 8.63
N GLY A 75 -3.70 7.74 9.37
CA GLY A 75 -4.31 9.00 9.79
C GLY A 75 -4.29 10.09 8.72
N ALA A 76 -4.87 11.24 9.04
CA ALA A 76 -5.06 12.36 8.11
C ALA A 76 -3.74 12.87 7.50
N ARG A 77 -2.67 12.98 8.30
CA ARG A 77 -1.36 13.44 7.81
C ARG A 77 -0.79 12.49 6.77
N LYS A 78 -0.89 11.18 7.04
CA LYS A 78 -0.40 10.16 6.11
C LYS A 78 -1.20 10.16 4.82
N ARG A 79 -2.52 10.34 4.91
CA ARG A 79 -3.40 10.42 3.73
C ARG A 79 -3.03 11.58 2.83
N THR A 80 -2.82 12.76 3.42
CA THR A 80 -2.39 13.96 2.68
C THR A 80 -1.05 13.72 1.98
N LYS A 81 -0.10 13.09 2.70
CA LYS A 81 1.21 12.75 2.14
C LYS A 81 1.08 11.80 0.96
N LEU A 82 0.25 10.78 1.09
CA LEU A 82 0.04 9.80 0.00
C LEU A 82 -0.59 10.44 -1.23
N ARG A 83 -1.53 11.37 -1.05
CA ARG A 83 -2.11 12.11 -2.18
C ARG A 83 -1.05 12.95 -2.88
N GLY A 84 -0.16 13.58 -2.14
CA GLY A 84 0.95 14.34 -2.70
C GLY A 84 1.92 13.47 -3.47
N LEU A 85 2.24 12.29 -2.94
CA LEU A 85 3.10 11.32 -3.61
C LEU A 85 2.46 10.82 -4.91
N ALA A 86 1.17 10.53 -4.89
CA ALA A 86 0.45 10.08 -6.07
C ALA A 86 0.45 11.16 -7.17
N ALA A 87 0.20 12.41 -6.80
CA ALA A 87 0.25 13.52 -7.75
C ALA A 87 1.63 13.67 -8.37
N ALA A 88 2.68 13.55 -7.56
CA ALA A 88 4.06 13.63 -8.04
C ALA A 88 4.40 12.46 -8.97
N TRP A 89 3.93 11.25 -8.64
CA TRP A 89 4.14 10.08 -9.48
C TRP A 89 3.48 10.27 -10.85
N LEU A 90 2.25 10.75 -10.88
CA LEU A 90 1.52 11.01 -12.12
C LEU A 90 2.25 12.05 -12.98
N ARG A 91 2.71 13.15 -12.37
CA ARG A 91 3.46 14.17 -13.09
C ARG A 91 4.75 13.63 -13.70
N GLY A 92 5.45 12.79 -12.93
CA GLY A 92 6.73 12.23 -13.36
C GLY A 92 6.60 11.21 -14.50
N ARG A 93 5.44 10.55 -14.62
CA ARG A 93 5.19 9.55 -15.65
C ARG A 93 4.68 10.16 -16.97
N GLY A 94 4.12 11.35 -16.93
CA GLY A 94 3.56 11.97 -18.12
C GLY A 94 2.49 11.12 -18.78
N TYR A 95 2.74 10.68 -20.01
CA TYR A 95 1.81 9.82 -20.75
C TYR A 95 2.01 8.33 -20.48
N ASP A 96 3.06 7.96 -19.75
CA ASP A 96 3.36 6.55 -19.43
C ASP A 96 2.61 6.12 -18.17
N VAL A 97 1.29 6.23 -18.22
CA VAL A 97 0.40 5.82 -17.13
C VAL A 97 -0.64 4.89 -17.72
N PRO A 98 -0.93 3.75 -17.07
CA PRO A 98 -1.97 2.86 -17.57
C PRO A 98 -3.30 3.56 -17.73
N ARG A 99 -4.05 3.17 -18.74
CA ARG A 99 -5.39 3.73 -18.98
C ARG A 99 -6.28 3.47 -17.77
N HIS A 100 -6.95 4.51 -17.29
CA HIS A 100 -7.83 4.42 -16.12
C HIS A 100 -8.93 5.47 -16.21
N ARG A 101 -10.03 5.22 -15.50
CA ARG A 101 -11.18 6.13 -15.42
C ARG A 101 -11.26 6.84 -14.08
N GLU A 102 -10.61 6.30 -13.06
CA GLU A 102 -10.61 6.88 -11.72
C GLU A 102 -9.30 6.62 -11.00
N LEU A 103 -9.03 7.43 -10.01
CA LEU A 103 -7.93 7.23 -9.07
C LEU A 103 -8.55 6.76 -7.76
N ARG A 104 -7.88 5.80 -7.11
CA ARG A 104 -8.37 5.24 -5.86
C ARG A 104 -7.22 5.05 -4.88
N PHE A 105 -7.48 5.29 -3.61
CA PHE A 105 -6.51 5.08 -2.54
C PHE A 105 -7.03 3.97 -1.63
N ASP A 106 -6.31 2.86 -1.60
CA ASP A 106 -6.67 1.71 -0.79
C ASP A 106 -5.67 1.51 0.34
N VAL A 107 -6.12 0.93 1.42
CA VAL A 107 -5.25 0.53 2.53
C VAL A 107 -5.44 -0.97 2.75
N VAL A 108 -4.34 -1.70 2.81
CA VAL A 108 -4.34 -3.11 3.15
C VAL A 108 -3.59 -3.28 4.45
N GLY A 109 -4.28 -3.78 5.46
CA GLY A 109 -3.70 -4.07 6.77
C GLY A 109 -3.61 -5.56 7.01
N LEU A 110 -2.48 -6.03 7.51
CA LEU A 110 -2.34 -7.45 7.81
C LEU A 110 -1.51 -7.65 9.07
N ARG A 111 -1.79 -8.78 9.74
CA ARG A 111 -1.02 -9.24 10.89
C ARG A 111 -0.32 -10.54 10.49
N LEU A 112 0.95 -10.63 10.83
CA LEU A 112 1.78 -11.79 10.53
C LEU A 112 2.26 -12.42 11.84
N ASP A 113 2.27 -13.75 11.89
CA ASP A 113 2.84 -14.47 13.02
C ASP A 113 4.36 -14.47 12.95
N ASP A 114 5.01 -15.10 13.92
CA ASP A 114 6.47 -15.15 14.00
C ASP A 114 7.10 -15.90 12.82
N GLY A 115 6.33 -16.78 12.17
CA GLY A 115 6.77 -17.50 10.97
C GLY A 115 6.51 -16.74 9.68
N GLY A 116 5.97 -15.52 9.75
CA GLY A 116 5.66 -14.71 8.59
C GLY A 116 4.37 -15.10 7.88
N ARG A 117 3.49 -15.86 8.55
CA ARG A 117 2.20 -16.27 8.01
C ARG A 117 1.13 -15.24 8.32
N VAL A 118 0.17 -15.09 7.41
CA VAL A 118 -0.94 -14.15 7.58
C VAL A 118 -1.93 -14.69 8.60
N VAL A 119 -2.13 -13.92 9.68
CA VAL A 119 -3.13 -14.23 10.71
C VAL A 119 -4.42 -13.46 10.43
N SER A 120 -4.31 -12.22 9.94
CA SER A 120 -5.46 -11.43 9.52
C SER A 120 -5.10 -10.57 8.33
N TYR A 121 -6.10 -10.27 7.51
CA TYR A 121 -5.92 -9.50 6.28
C TYR A 121 -7.18 -8.67 6.05
N GLU A 122 -7.00 -7.36 5.90
CA GLU A 122 -8.12 -6.45 5.66
C GLU A 122 -7.76 -5.51 4.52
N HIS A 123 -8.64 -5.42 3.53
CA HIS A 123 -8.46 -4.52 2.40
C HIS A 123 -9.58 -3.49 2.42
N LEU A 124 -9.23 -2.23 2.63
CA LEU A 124 -10.18 -1.12 2.59
C LEU A 124 -10.04 -0.41 1.25
N GLU A 125 -10.99 -0.62 0.37
CA GLU A 125 -11.04 0.08 -0.90
C GLU A 125 -11.56 1.50 -0.70
N SER A 126 -11.02 2.45 -1.47
CA SER A 126 -11.43 3.86 -1.38
C SER A 126 -11.36 4.35 0.06
N ALA A 127 -10.23 4.08 0.73
CA ALA A 127 -10.06 4.37 2.14
C ALA A 127 -9.99 5.88 2.44
N PHE A 128 -9.63 6.70 1.44
CA PHE A 128 -9.59 8.15 1.59
C PHE A 128 -9.58 8.89 0.25
#